data_9376f3f0c0c4b5d295cb2d5a67db4c8c
#
_entry.id   9376f3f0c0c4b5d295cb2d5a67db4c8c
#
_cell.length_a   1.000
_cell.length_b   1.000
_cell.length_c   1.000
_cell.angle_alpha   90.00
_cell.angle_beta   90.00
_cell.angle_gamma   90.00
#
_symmetry.space_group_name_H-M   'P 1'
#
loop_
_entity.id
_entity.type
_entity.pdbx_description
1 polymer ?
#
loop_
_entity_poly.entity_id
_entity_poly.type
_entity_poly.pdbx_seq_one_letter_code
_entity_poly.pdbx_strand_id
1 'polypeptide(L)'
;MGSRRLSVMHSVAELGRCVSEGAARQDGRAIARVFSLHSSSVRRVMATVADPSVPVVHALLYASRVPSGWSDVCGLYVRCGALLFGPSSRSRKPAESWHQAAEALQASASAFLRLFAALTPGRWAIPVLRALLRDLRWVSKCADDASNAASRDSRASHAHLEECARILNKGFTACIADRHPVLEESKKWGTYAMVSLVFATYFQLRSISLCKNIVRALGAGDLPPLSAFPRAQMVTFRYYMGRLALLDEDYGRAEAELSSALAYTPRRAAKQLERILVYLTPVRVLQAQHPTFLASYPRLEATYGPLILACERGDVRAFDAALNETRREQSLVRLGVYLAWEHARDVCITRLIRRVWRQEGSSTRTRLAPIASALQWLDGASDASGAEWLVATQIARGRIKGYIAHERQMVVLSASDPFPHAALTMLS
;
A
#
# COMPACT_ATOMS: atom_id res chain seq x y z
N MET A 1 -23.42 15.47 -27.00
CA MET A 1 -22.27 15.87 -26.16
C MET A 1 -21.00 15.34 -26.77
N GLY A 2 -20.26 16.23 -27.46
CA GLY A 2 -19.18 15.85 -28.37
C GLY A 2 -17.96 15.28 -27.68
N SER A 3 -17.61 14.07 -28.01
CA SER A 3 -16.28 13.49 -27.81
C SER A 3 -15.26 14.36 -28.54
N ARG A 4 -14.67 15.36 -27.86
CA ARG A 4 -13.49 16.06 -28.39
C ARG A 4 -12.38 15.04 -28.52
N ARG A 5 -12.05 14.65 -29.74
CA ARG A 5 -10.87 13.86 -30.11
C ARG A 5 -9.68 14.45 -29.35
N LEU A 6 -8.94 13.60 -28.66
CA LEU A 6 -7.66 13.93 -28.03
C LEU A 6 -6.75 14.49 -29.12
N SER A 7 -6.51 15.81 -29.16
CA SER A 7 -5.51 16.38 -30.06
C SER A 7 -4.15 15.81 -29.62
N VAL A 8 -3.52 15.11 -30.53
CA VAL A 8 -2.18 14.55 -30.28
C VAL A 8 -1.22 15.75 -30.21
N MET A 9 -0.57 15.94 -29.07
CA MET A 9 0.46 16.97 -28.92
C MET A 9 1.70 16.59 -29.74
N HIS A 10 2.24 17.55 -30.48
CA HIS A 10 3.39 17.33 -31.36
C HIS A 10 4.60 18.18 -30.99
N SER A 11 4.46 19.20 -30.16
CA SER A 11 5.56 20.11 -29.81
C SER A 11 5.49 20.61 -28.35
N VAL A 12 6.63 21.09 -27.84
CA VAL A 12 6.72 21.76 -26.53
C VAL A 12 5.88 23.05 -26.50
N ALA A 13 5.78 23.75 -27.65
CA ALA A 13 4.94 24.96 -27.74
C ALA A 13 3.44 24.63 -27.60
N GLU A 14 2.97 23.50 -28.09
CA GLU A 14 1.58 23.05 -27.89
C GLU A 14 1.34 22.66 -26.43
N LEU A 15 2.32 22.05 -25.75
CA LEU A 15 2.29 21.77 -24.35
C LEU A 15 2.13 23.06 -23.53
N GLY A 16 2.95 24.09 -23.82
CA GLY A 16 2.86 25.40 -23.19
C GLY A 16 1.49 26.08 -23.41
N ARG A 17 0.96 26.02 -24.64
CA ARG A 17 -0.38 26.57 -24.95
C ARG A 17 -1.48 25.87 -24.16
N CYS A 18 -1.43 24.54 -24.03
CA CYS A 18 -2.35 23.76 -23.21
C CYS A 18 -2.34 24.23 -21.75
N VAL A 19 -1.15 24.50 -21.20
CA VAL A 19 -1.01 24.99 -19.82
C VAL A 19 -1.55 26.41 -19.72
N SER A 20 -1.21 27.32 -20.65
CA SER A 20 -1.68 28.71 -20.66
C SER A 20 -3.20 28.79 -20.73
N GLU A 21 -3.82 28.09 -21.67
CA GLU A 21 -5.28 28.06 -21.82
C GLU A 21 -5.97 27.39 -20.62
N GLY A 22 -5.39 26.30 -20.13
CA GLY A 22 -5.92 25.61 -18.96
C GLY A 22 -5.86 26.45 -17.69
N ALA A 23 -4.77 27.21 -17.50
CA ALA A 23 -4.63 28.12 -16.37
C ALA A 23 -5.64 29.29 -16.45
N ALA A 24 -5.81 29.89 -17.62
CA ALA A 24 -6.77 30.94 -17.85
C ALA A 24 -8.23 30.51 -17.61
N ARG A 25 -8.56 29.24 -17.93
CA ARG A 25 -9.91 28.66 -17.75
C ARG A 25 -10.07 27.92 -16.41
N GLN A 26 -9.05 27.87 -15.57
CA GLN A 26 -8.99 27.06 -14.35
C GLN A 26 -9.33 25.57 -14.58
N ASP A 27 -8.95 25.03 -15.77
CA ASP A 27 -9.14 23.63 -16.12
C ASP A 27 -7.89 22.80 -15.78
N GLY A 28 -7.77 22.44 -14.51
CA GLY A 28 -6.67 21.59 -14.03
C GLY A 28 -6.66 20.18 -14.63
N ARG A 29 -7.78 19.69 -15.17
CA ARG A 29 -7.81 18.38 -15.85
C ARG A 29 -7.14 18.46 -17.23
N ALA A 30 -7.34 19.55 -17.95
CA ALA A 30 -6.64 19.81 -19.22
C ALA A 30 -5.13 19.90 -18.99
N ILE A 31 -4.72 20.70 -17.99
CA ILE A 31 -3.30 20.85 -17.62
C ILE A 31 -2.69 19.51 -17.17
N ALA A 32 -3.39 18.75 -16.32
CA ALA A 32 -2.89 17.47 -15.80
C ALA A 32 -2.57 16.43 -16.90
N ARG A 33 -3.15 16.55 -18.10
CA ARG A 33 -2.82 15.67 -19.25
C ARG A 33 -1.41 15.91 -19.77
N VAL A 34 -0.92 17.12 -19.63
CA VAL A 34 0.44 17.54 -19.99
C VAL A 34 1.45 16.94 -19.01
N PHE A 35 1.10 16.90 -17.73
CA PHE A 35 1.93 16.34 -16.67
C PHE A 35 1.71 14.83 -16.51
N SER A 36 2.07 14.04 -17.56
CA SER A 36 1.98 12.59 -17.53
C SER A 36 3.10 11.94 -18.37
N LEU A 37 4.22 11.65 -17.72
CA LEU A 37 5.36 10.91 -18.34
C LEU A 37 4.98 9.49 -18.79
N HIS A 38 3.82 8.99 -18.38
CA HIS A 38 3.28 7.71 -18.86
C HIS A 38 2.53 7.84 -20.18
N SER A 39 2.16 9.05 -20.60
CA SER A 39 1.45 9.29 -21.87
C SER A 39 2.40 9.17 -23.06
N SER A 40 2.02 8.38 -24.05
CA SER A 40 2.80 8.23 -25.30
C SER A 40 2.92 9.53 -26.10
N SER A 41 1.90 10.41 -26.04
CA SER A 41 1.94 11.73 -26.68
C SER A 41 2.95 12.64 -26.00
N VAL A 42 2.94 12.71 -24.67
CA VAL A 42 3.90 13.52 -23.91
C VAL A 42 5.33 13.01 -24.13
N ARG A 43 5.56 11.70 -24.09
CA ARG A 43 6.88 11.11 -24.35
C ARG A 43 7.41 11.45 -25.75
N ARG A 44 6.54 11.44 -26.77
CA ARG A 44 6.94 11.84 -28.13
C ARG A 44 7.39 13.30 -28.19
N VAL A 45 6.67 14.20 -27.52
CA VAL A 45 7.09 15.61 -27.40
C VAL A 45 8.44 15.74 -26.70
N MET A 46 8.63 15.03 -25.58
CA MET A 46 9.91 15.05 -24.85
C MET A 46 11.08 14.50 -25.69
N ALA A 47 10.80 13.51 -26.54
CA ALA A 47 11.79 12.92 -27.43
C ALA A 47 12.26 13.88 -28.56
N THR A 48 11.55 14.98 -28.85
CA THR A 48 11.96 16.00 -29.80
C THR A 48 12.93 17.03 -29.22
N VAL A 49 13.08 17.09 -27.90
CA VAL A 49 13.96 18.05 -27.23
C VAL A 49 15.39 17.53 -27.24
N ALA A 50 16.23 18.10 -28.07
CA ALA A 50 17.63 17.68 -28.24
C ALA A 50 18.51 18.15 -27.10
N ASP A 51 18.34 19.40 -26.63
CA ASP A 51 19.07 19.98 -25.52
C ASP A 51 18.16 20.16 -24.30
N PRO A 52 18.40 19.43 -23.21
CA PRO A 52 17.61 19.53 -21.97
C PRO A 52 18.05 20.70 -21.07
N SER A 53 18.89 21.61 -21.54
CA SER A 53 19.32 22.78 -20.76
C SER A 53 18.14 23.71 -20.45
N VAL A 54 18.17 24.32 -19.26
CA VAL A 54 17.08 25.19 -18.79
C VAL A 54 16.83 26.37 -19.75
N PRO A 55 17.85 27.10 -20.27
CA PRO A 55 17.63 28.21 -21.16
C PRO A 55 16.90 27.80 -22.46
N VAL A 56 17.31 26.69 -23.07
CA VAL A 56 16.69 26.19 -24.31
C VAL A 56 15.23 25.81 -24.09
N VAL A 57 14.93 25.12 -23.00
CA VAL A 57 13.56 24.73 -22.67
C VAL A 57 12.69 25.96 -22.39
N HIS A 58 13.21 26.95 -21.68
CA HIS A 58 12.48 28.22 -21.44
C HIS A 58 12.23 28.97 -22.75
N ALA A 59 13.18 29.02 -23.66
CA ALA A 59 13.01 29.63 -24.97
C ALA A 59 11.91 28.95 -25.79
N LEU A 60 11.83 27.61 -25.76
CA LEU A 60 10.76 26.83 -26.41
C LEU A 60 9.37 27.12 -25.79
N LEU A 61 9.28 27.44 -24.53
CA LEU A 61 8.03 27.75 -23.81
C LEU A 61 7.63 29.23 -23.96
N TYR A 62 8.57 30.12 -24.17
CA TYR A 62 8.34 31.58 -24.28
C TYR A 62 7.30 31.92 -25.38
N ALA A 63 7.41 31.28 -26.55
CA ALA A 63 6.47 31.44 -27.63
C ALA A 63 5.01 31.06 -27.28
N SER A 64 4.81 30.31 -26.19
CA SER A 64 3.49 29.84 -25.77
C SER A 64 2.82 30.75 -24.75
N ARG A 65 3.43 31.87 -24.36
CA ARG A 65 2.93 32.84 -23.36
C ARG A 65 2.45 32.16 -22.07
N VAL A 66 3.23 31.22 -21.57
CA VAL A 66 2.91 30.53 -20.31
C VAL A 66 2.95 31.55 -19.15
N PRO A 67 1.93 31.61 -18.27
CA PRO A 67 1.93 32.56 -17.15
C PRO A 67 3.14 32.38 -16.24
N SER A 68 3.57 33.49 -15.59
CA SER A 68 4.66 33.43 -14.61
C SER A 68 4.31 32.44 -13.50
N GLY A 69 5.30 31.71 -13.00
CA GLY A 69 5.12 30.58 -12.07
C GLY A 69 4.84 29.25 -12.74
N TRP A 70 4.05 29.19 -13.81
CA TRP A 70 3.88 27.98 -14.63
C TRP A 70 5.07 27.72 -15.56
N SER A 71 5.77 28.78 -16.00
CA SER A 71 6.94 28.66 -16.86
C SER A 71 8.01 27.79 -16.23
N ASP A 72 8.36 28.03 -14.95
CA ASP A 72 9.35 27.25 -14.24
C ASP A 72 8.91 25.80 -14.06
N VAL A 73 7.64 25.59 -13.69
CA VAL A 73 7.07 24.25 -13.53
C VAL A 73 7.17 23.45 -14.83
N CYS A 74 6.74 24.05 -15.95
CA CYS A 74 6.76 23.43 -17.26
C CYS A 74 8.20 23.21 -17.75
N GLY A 75 9.07 24.19 -17.60
CA GLY A 75 10.46 24.11 -18.03
C GLY A 75 11.21 22.96 -17.37
N LEU A 76 11.12 22.86 -16.05
CA LEU A 76 11.75 21.80 -15.30
C LEU A 76 11.13 20.42 -15.58
N TYR A 77 9.81 20.37 -15.81
CA TYR A 77 9.12 19.14 -16.20
C TYR A 77 9.55 18.65 -17.59
N VAL A 78 9.62 19.56 -18.57
CA VAL A 78 10.12 19.25 -19.94
C VAL A 78 11.56 18.79 -19.88
N ARG A 79 12.42 19.47 -19.07
CA ARG A 79 13.80 19.04 -18.82
C ARG A 79 13.88 17.61 -18.31
N CYS A 80 13.09 17.26 -17.30
CA CYS A 80 13.00 15.89 -16.80
C CYS A 80 12.65 14.90 -17.93
N GLY A 81 11.61 15.20 -18.71
CA GLY A 81 11.18 14.35 -19.83
C GLY A 81 12.24 14.21 -20.92
N ALA A 82 12.94 15.29 -21.26
CA ALA A 82 14.01 15.29 -22.26
C ALA A 82 15.25 14.48 -21.79
N LEU A 83 15.58 14.55 -20.51
CA LEU A 83 16.66 13.72 -19.90
C LEU A 83 16.34 12.22 -19.99
N LEU A 84 15.06 11.84 -19.89
CA LEU A 84 14.63 10.44 -19.92
C LEU A 84 14.35 9.90 -21.31
N PHE A 85 13.79 10.71 -22.20
CA PHE A 85 13.26 10.28 -23.50
C PHE A 85 13.89 11.00 -24.70
N GLY A 86 14.65 12.07 -24.49
CA GLY A 86 15.28 12.85 -25.54
C GLY A 86 16.48 12.13 -26.18
N PRO A 87 16.99 12.64 -27.34
CA PRO A 87 18.13 12.05 -28.03
C PRO A 87 19.38 11.94 -27.17
N SER A 88 19.61 12.91 -26.29
CA SER A 88 20.75 12.94 -25.36
C SER A 88 20.72 11.83 -24.29
N SER A 89 19.56 11.20 -24.05
CA SER A 89 19.45 10.10 -23.08
C SER A 89 20.19 8.83 -23.53
N ARG A 90 20.40 8.66 -24.85
CA ARG A 90 21.05 7.47 -25.43
C ARG A 90 22.57 7.44 -25.23
N SER A 91 23.18 8.60 -25.03
CA SER A 91 24.64 8.74 -24.86
C SER A 91 25.08 8.77 -23.39
N ARG A 92 24.15 8.86 -22.44
CA ARG A 92 24.42 8.96 -21.01
C ARG A 92 24.28 7.61 -20.30
N LYS A 93 24.98 7.47 -19.16
CA LYS A 93 24.74 6.33 -18.25
C LYS A 93 23.33 6.42 -17.68
N PRO A 94 22.55 5.33 -17.69
CA PRO A 94 21.16 5.36 -17.22
C PRO A 94 21.00 5.95 -15.80
N ALA A 95 21.88 5.59 -14.88
CA ALA A 95 21.83 6.09 -13.50
C ALA A 95 21.96 7.62 -13.42
N GLU A 96 22.86 8.22 -14.22
CA GLU A 96 23.06 9.67 -14.26
C GLU A 96 21.83 10.40 -14.86
N SER A 97 21.26 9.85 -15.95
CA SER A 97 20.05 10.41 -16.56
C SER A 97 18.85 10.39 -15.60
N TRP A 98 18.67 9.30 -14.85
CA TRP A 98 17.60 9.19 -13.87
C TRP A 98 17.83 10.12 -12.68
N HIS A 99 19.06 10.27 -12.21
CA HIS A 99 19.42 11.18 -11.13
C HIS A 99 19.08 12.64 -11.50
N GLN A 100 19.58 13.14 -12.62
CA GLN A 100 19.30 14.50 -13.11
C GLN A 100 17.82 14.72 -13.41
N ALA A 101 17.12 13.72 -13.92
CA ALA A 101 15.68 13.80 -14.14
C ALA A 101 14.90 13.88 -12.84
N ALA A 102 15.31 13.15 -11.80
CA ALA A 102 14.70 13.22 -10.48
C ALA A 102 14.87 14.60 -9.85
N GLU A 103 16.09 15.18 -9.90
CA GLU A 103 16.34 16.54 -9.42
C GLU A 103 15.50 17.60 -10.15
N ALA A 104 15.44 17.52 -11.49
CA ALA A 104 14.62 18.43 -12.29
C ALA A 104 13.13 18.35 -11.90
N LEU A 105 12.64 17.13 -11.68
CA LEU A 105 11.21 16.93 -11.31
C LEU A 105 10.93 17.32 -9.86
N GLN A 106 11.86 17.14 -8.93
CA GLN A 106 11.78 17.64 -7.56
C GLN A 106 11.70 19.17 -7.54
N ALA A 107 12.53 19.83 -8.35
CA ALA A 107 12.49 21.29 -8.51
C ALA A 107 11.15 21.76 -9.13
N SER A 108 10.68 21.08 -10.18
CA SER A 108 9.37 21.35 -10.80
C SER A 108 8.21 21.20 -9.80
N ALA A 109 8.20 20.12 -9.03
CA ALA A 109 7.18 19.86 -8.01
C ALA A 109 7.22 20.94 -6.89
N SER A 110 8.41 21.33 -6.47
CA SER A 110 8.58 22.40 -5.47
C SER A 110 8.12 23.76 -5.98
N ALA A 111 8.41 24.07 -7.26
CA ALA A 111 7.90 25.29 -7.91
C ALA A 111 6.36 25.26 -8.00
N PHE A 112 5.78 24.11 -8.38
CA PHE A 112 4.32 23.97 -8.44
C PHE A 112 3.68 24.08 -7.05
N LEU A 113 4.27 23.54 -6.00
CA LEU A 113 3.72 23.67 -4.64
C LEU A 113 3.68 25.13 -4.16
N ARG A 114 4.69 25.95 -4.50
CA ARG A 114 4.66 27.40 -4.24
C ARG A 114 3.50 28.08 -4.98
N LEU A 115 3.36 27.77 -6.26
CA LEU A 115 2.24 28.26 -7.07
C LEU A 115 0.89 27.79 -6.49
N PHE A 116 0.76 26.51 -6.19
CA PHE A 116 -0.46 25.92 -5.64
C PHE A 116 -0.87 26.55 -4.30
N ALA A 117 0.11 26.89 -3.45
CA ALA A 117 -0.16 27.59 -2.19
C ALA A 117 -0.82 28.97 -2.42
N ALA A 118 -0.38 29.70 -3.46
CA ALA A 118 -0.88 31.03 -3.80
C ALA A 118 -2.25 31.03 -4.53
N LEU A 119 -2.65 29.89 -5.12
CA LEU A 119 -3.94 29.81 -5.85
C LEU A 119 -5.13 29.88 -4.91
N THR A 120 -6.06 30.82 -5.18
CA THR A 120 -7.34 30.97 -4.48
C THR A 120 -8.42 31.33 -5.53
N PRO A 121 -9.44 30.48 -5.75
CA PRO A 121 -9.63 29.12 -5.26
C PRO A 121 -8.60 28.13 -5.84
N GLY A 122 -8.28 27.06 -5.10
CA GLY A 122 -7.21 26.14 -5.49
C GLY A 122 -7.67 24.72 -5.90
N ARG A 123 -8.95 24.39 -5.73
CA ARG A 123 -9.48 23.04 -6.03
C ARG A 123 -9.24 22.61 -7.47
N TRP A 124 -9.37 23.50 -8.43
CA TRP A 124 -9.21 23.21 -9.84
C TRP A 124 -7.81 22.69 -10.21
N ALA A 125 -6.78 23.05 -9.41
CA ALA A 125 -5.39 22.65 -9.64
C ALA A 125 -5.02 21.27 -9.01
N ILE A 126 -5.90 20.67 -8.21
CA ILE A 126 -5.68 19.34 -7.59
C ILE A 126 -5.33 18.24 -8.62
N PRO A 127 -5.97 18.16 -9.81
CA PRO A 127 -5.57 17.18 -10.82
C PRO A 127 -4.12 17.32 -11.26
N VAL A 128 -3.60 18.56 -11.35
CA VAL A 128 -2.20 18.83 -11.71
C VAL A 128 -1.26 18.39 -10.59
N LEU A 129 -1.58 18.78 -9.34
CA LEU A 129 -0.84 18.35 -8.15
C LEU A 129 -0.68 16.83 -8.12
N ARG A 130 -1.78 16.11 -8.31
CA ARG A 130 -1.79 14.65 -8.31
C ARG A 130 -0.95 14.07 -9.45
N ALA A 131 -1.04 14.62 -10.66
CA ALA A 131 -0.33 14.11 -11.82
C ALA A 131 1.17 14.30 -11.65
N LEU A 132 1.61 15.50 -11.32
CA LEU A 132 3.01 15.86 -11.14
C LEU A 132 3.66 15.07 -10.00
N LEU A 133 3.01 14.97 -8.85
CA LEU A 133 3.57 14.25 -7.69
C LEU A 133 3.56 12.73 -7.87
N ARG A 134 2.64 12.19 -8.65
CA ARG A 134 2.68 10.77 -9.05
C ARG A 134 3.89 10.48 -9.94
N ASP A 135 4.16 11.34 -10.91
CA ASP A 135 5.32 11.20 -11.79
C ASP A 135 6.62 11.41 -11.01
N LEU A 136 6.66 12.37 -10.08
CA LEU A 136 7.79 12.56 -9.16
C LEU A 136 8.10 11.26 -8.40
N ARG A 137 7.09 10.64 -7.81
CA ARG A 137 7.30 9.39 -7.07
C ARG A 137 7.83 8.27 -7.97
N TRP A 138 7.33 8.17 -9.20
CA TRP A 138 7.79 7.17 -10.16
C TRP A 138 9.26 7.41 -10.56
N VAL A 139 9.61 8.64 -10.93
CA VAL A 139 10.97 9.00 -11.35
C VAL A 139 11.96 8.83 -10.19
N SER A 140 11.61 9.29 -8.98
CA SER A 140 12.45 9.11 -7.77
C SER A 140 12.74 7.64 -7.48
N LYS A 141 11.70 6.78 -7.61
CA LYS A 141 11.90 5.34 -7.45
C LYS A 141 12.86 4.77 -8.51
N CYS A 142 12.67 5.13 -9.77
CA CYS A 142 13.55 4.65 -10.85
C CYS A 142 14.99 5.16 -10.70
N ALA A 143 15.16 6.38 -10.17
CA ALA A 143 16.49 6.95 -9.90
C ALA A 143 17.21 6.16 -8.79
N ASP A 144 16.53 5.87 -7.68
CA ASP A 144 17.10 5.04 -6.61
C ASP A 144 17.38 3.61 -7.11
N ASP A 145 16.45 2.99 -7.85
CA ASP A 145 16.63 1.65 -8.42
C ASP A 145 17.87 1.61 -9.36
N ALA A 146 18.04 2.64 -10.21
CA ALA A 146 19.18 2.75 -11.13
C ALA A 146 20.52 3.02 -10.41
N SER A 147 20.50 3.83 -9.37
CA SER A 147 21.68 4.10 -8.54
C SER A 147 22.11 2.85 -7.77
N ASN A 148 21.17 2.12 -7.20
CA ASN A 148 21.42 0.87 -6.48
C ASN A 148 21.95 -0.24 -7.41
N ALA A 149 21.45 -0.31 -8.66
CA ALA A 149 21.96 -1.24 -9.65
C ALA A 149 23.40 -0.93 -10.11
N ALA A 150 23.80 0.35 -10.06
CA ALA A 150 25.13 0.80 -10.44
C ALA A 150 26.13 0.73 -9.25
N SER A 151 25.64 0.73 -8.02
CA SER A 151 26.45 0.66 -6.80
C SER A 151 26.86 -0.77 -6.49
N ARG A 152 28.10 -0.96 -6.02
CA ARG A 152 28.60 -2.22 -5.47
C ARG A 152 28.28 -2.36 -3.96
N ASP A 153 27.71 -1.32 -3.37
CA ASP A 153 27.37 -1.31 -1.94
C ASP A 153 26.14 -2.17 -1.66
N SER A 154 26.19 -2.94 -0.59
CA SER A 154 25.10 -3.81 -0.16
C SER A 154 23.90 -3.05 0.45
N ARG A 155 24.08 -1.76 0.79
CA ARG A 155 23.03 -0.89 1.32
C ARG A 155 22.32 -0.14 0.20
N ALA A 156 21.06 -0.48 0.00
CA ALA A 156 20.20 0.26 -0.93
C ALA A 156 20.02 1.71 -0.45
N SER A 157 20.36 2.68 -1.31
CA SER A 157 20.07 4.11 -1.08
C SER A 157 18.66 4.43 -1.54
N HIS A 158 17.94 5.27 -0.79
CA HIS A 158 16.60 5.75 -1.10
C HIS A 158 16.51 7.28 -1.07
N ALA A 159 17.62 7.97 -1.37
CA ALA A 159 17.74 9.42 -1.24
C ALA A 159 16.70 10.21 -2.05
N HIS A 160 16.43 9.78 -3.29
CA HIS A 160 15.41 10.43 -4.13
C HIS A 160 13.99 10.17 -3.64
N LEU A 161 13.69 8.98 -3.12
CA LEU A 161 12.40 8.67 -2.53
C LEU A 161 12.18 9.39 -1.20
N GLU A 162 13.22 9.60 -0.40
CA GLU A 162 13.15 10.37 0.83
C GLU A 162 12.87 11.85 0.55
N GLU A 163 13.53 12.45 -0.44
CA GLU A 163 13.22 13.83 -0.85
C GLU A 163 11.82 13.92 -1.46
N CYS A 164 11.44 12.94 -2.29
CA CYS A 164 10.07 12.82 -2.79
C CYS A 164 9.05 12.79 -1.63
N ALA A 165 9.31 12.02 -0.57
CA ALA A 165 8.43 11.95 0.60
C ALA A 165 8.28 13.32 1.29
N ARG A 166 9.35 14.11 1.40
CA ARG A 166 9.29 15.48 1.93
C ARG A 166 8.41 16.39 1.07
N ILE A 167 8.57 16.33 -0.25
CA ILE A 167 7.77 17.11 -1.20
C ILE A 167 6.30 16.68 -1.16
N LEU A 168 6.02 15.37 -1.13
CA LEU A 168 4.66 14.82 -1.00
C LEU A 168 3.99 15.28 0.29
N ASN A 169 4.73 15.32 1.40
CA ASN A 169 4.21 15.78 2.69
C ASN A 169 3.87 17.28 2.66
N LYS A 170 4.68 18.12 1.97
CA LYS A 170 4.32 19.54 1.73
C LYS A 170 3.01 19.64 0.94
N GLY A 171 2.83 18.79 -0.08
CA GLY A 171 1.58 18.72 -0.85
C GLY A 171 0.37 18.32 0.01
N PHE A 172 0.54 17.35 0.90
CA PHE A 172 -0.47 16.95 1.88
C PHE A 172 -0.81 18.12 2.81
N THR A 173 0.19 18.79 3.39
CA THR A 173 -0.01 19.92 4.29
C THR A 173 -0.72 21.06 3.58
N ALA A 174 -0.37 21.38 2.34
CA ALA A 174 -1.05 22.42 1.56
C ALA A 174 -2.54 22.10 1.30
N CYS A 175 -2.91 20.83 1.26
CA CYS A 175 -4.31 20.41 1.11
C CYS A 175 -5.06 20.47 2.45
N ILE A 176 -4.51 19.88 3.51
CA ILE A 176 -5.24 19.75 4.79
C ILE A 176 -5.36 21.07 5.54
N ALA A 177 -4.36 21.94 5.42
CA ALA A 177 -4.34 23.24 6.10
C ALA A 177 -5.11 24.33 5.37
N ASP A 178 -5.76 24.04 4.24
CA ASP A 178 -6.51 25.04 3.48
C ASP A 178 -7.71 25.57 4.29
N ARG A 179 -7.83 26.90 4.32
CA ARG A 179 -8.86 27.63 5.08
C ARG A 179 -9.86 28.36 4.18
N HIS A 180 -9.99 27.90 2.92
CA HIS A 180 -10.95 28.52 2.00
C HIS A 180 -12.37 28.40 2.57
N PRO A 181 -13.16 29.52 2.63
CA PRO A 181 -14.47 29.54 3.28
C PRO A 181 -15.50 28.66 2.58
N VAL A 182 -15.38 28.49 1.25
CA VAL A 182 -16.26 27.64 0.44
C VAL A 182 -15.60 26.27 0.29
N LEU A 183 -16.18 25.26 0.93
CA LEU A 183 -15.63 23.91 0.94
C LEU A 183 -15.50 23.29 -0.48
N GLU A 184 -16.47 23.61 -1.36
CA GLU A 184 -16.49 23.14 -2.75
C GLU A 184 -15.30 23.63 -3.55
N GLU A 185 -14.68 24.73 -3.18
CA GLU A 185 -13.54 25.35 -3.85
C GLU A 185 -12.20 25.08 -3.15
N SER A 186 -12.26 24.44 -1.97
CA SER A 186 -11.12 24.19 -1.10
C SER A 186 -10.17 23.14 -1.66
N LYS A 187 -8.88 23.32 -1.37
CA LYS A 187 -7.81 22.34 -1.61
C LYS A 187 -7.96 21.06 -0.75
N LYS A 188 -8.79 21.09 0.30
CA LYS A 188 -9.08 19.94 1.16
C LYS A 188 -9.49 18.69 0.35
N TRP A 189 -10.13 18.88 -0.80
CA TRP A 189 -10.49 17.79 -1.72
C TRP A 189 -9.29 17.04 -2.32
N GLY A 190 -8.07 17.57 -2.20
CA GLY A 190 -6.83 16.91 -2.60
C GLY A 190 -6.23 16.00 -1.53
N THR A 191 -6.69 16.07 -0.28
CA THR A 191 -6.06 15.44 0.88
C THR A 191 -5.87 13.93 0.71
N TYR A 192 -6.92 13.16 0.41
CA TYR A 192 -6.80 11.70 0.28
C TYR A 192 -6.05 11.25 -0.98
N ALA A 193 -5.98 12.10 -2.02
CA ALA A 193 -5.10 11.84 -3.15
C ALA A 193 -3.63 11.94 -2.73
N MET A 194 -3.27 12.93 -1.91
CA MET A 194 -1.92 13.11 -1.38
C MET A 194 -1.57 12.03 -0.36
N VAL A 195 -2.46 11.71 0.57
CA VAL A 195 -2.30 10.61 1.53
C VAL A 195 -1.98 9.30 0.83
N SER A 196 -2.66 9.00 -0.29
CA SER A 196 -2.40 7.80 -1.08
C SER A 196 -0.96 7.72 -1.60
N LEU A 197 -0.39 8.85 -2.04
CA LEU A 197 1.00 8.93 -2.51
C LEU A 197 2.01 8.87 -1.35
N VAL A 198 1.73 9.61 -0.26
CA VAL A 198 2.56 9.63 0.94
C VAL A 198 2.66 8.23 1.55
N PHE A 199 1.53 7.55 1.75
CA PHE A 199 1.52 6.19 2.29
C PHE A 199 2.28 5.21 1.37
N ALA A 200 2.04 5.27 0.05
CA ALA A 200 2.75 4.43 -0.90
C ALA A 200 4.28 4.62 -0.81
N THR A 201 4.73 5.84 -0.52
CA THR A 201 6.16 6.17 -0.38
C THR A 201 6.71 5.71 0.98
N TYR A 202 6.01 6.02 2.08
CA TYR A 202 6.44 5.61 3.42
C TYR A 202 6.47 4.09 3.61
N PHE A 203 5.50 3.36 3.04
CA PHE A 203 5.54 1.90 3.04
C PHE A 203 6.73 1.35 2.24
N GLN A 204 7.11 2.01 1.16
CA GLN A 204 8.29 1.63 0.38
C GLN A 204 9.60 1.92 1.13
N LEU A 205 9.68 3.06 1.82
CA LEU A 205 10.78 3.45 2.69
C LEU A 205 10.81 2.72 4.04
N ARG A 206 9.82 1.87 4.32
CA ARG A 206 9.62 1.20 5.63
C ARG A 206 9.49 2.16 6.82
N SER A 207 9.13 3.41 6.57
CA SER A 207 8.94 4.46 7.58
C SER A 207 7.50 4.51 8.09
N ILE A 208 7.04 3.40 8.67
CA ILE A 208 5.62 3.18 9.03
C ILE A 208 5.14 4.16 10.12
N SER A 209 6.01 4.53 11.05
CA SER A 209 5.69 5.51 12.12
C SER A 209 5.20 6.84 11.56
N LEU A 210 5.73 7.29 10.41
CA LEU A 210 5.30 8.52 9.76
C LEU A 210 3.87 8.45 9.22
N CYS A 211 3.40 7.26 8.84
CA CYS A 211 2.00 7.06 8.45
C CYS A 211 1.05 7.34 9.62
N LYS A 212 1.42 6.96 10.84
CA LYS A 212 0.60 7.22 12.05
C LYS A 212 0.44 8.72 12.33
N ASN A 213 1.46 9.52 12.03
CA ASN A 213 1.37 10.99 12.13
C ASN A 213 0.36 11.57 11.14
N ILE A 214 0.35 11.08 9.90
CA ILE A 214 -0.64 11.48 8.90
C ILE A 214 -2.05 11.09 9.34
N VAL A 215 -2.24 9.88 9.88
CA VAL A 215 -3.56 9.44 10.39
C VAL A 215 -4.06 10.36 11.52
N ARG A 216 -3.17 10.74 12.45
CA ARG A 216 -3.52 11.69 13.52
C ARG A 216 -3.90 13.07 12.97
N ALA A 217 -3.15 13.56 11.98
CA ALA A 217 -3.46 14.83 11.33
C ALA A 217 -4.82 14.81 10.60
N LEU A 218 -5.17 13.67 9.95
CA LEU A 218 -6.49 13.49 9.34
C LEU A 218 -7.62 13.50 10.36
N GLY A 219 -7.42 12.88 11.53
CA GLY A 219 -8.40 12.85 12.61
C GLY A 219 -8.64 14.22 13.28
N ALA A 220 -7.62 15.08 13.27
CA ALA A 220 -7.71 16.45 13.81
C ALA A 220 -8.19 17.48 12.76
N GLY A 221 -8.19 17.10 11.47
CA GLY A 221 -8.56 18.01 10.38
C GLY A 221 -10.07 18.06 10.17
N ASP A 222 -10.59 19.27 9.93
CA ASP A 222 -11.97 19.49 9.46
C ASP A 222 -12.05 19.15 7.96
N LEU A 223 -12.28 17.87 7.64
CA LEU A 223 -12.33 17.32 6.29
C LEU A 223 -13.74 16.84 5.94
N PRO A 224 -14.12 16.88 4.65
CA PRO A 224 -15.31 16.16 4.20
C PRO A 224 -15.24 14.68 4.55
N PRO A 225 -16.39 14.00 4.76
CA PRO A 225 -16.40 12.58 5.04
C PRO A 225 -15.74 11.79 3.91
N LEU A 226 -15.04 10.70 4.24
CA LEU A 226 -14.28 9.89 3.28
C LEU A 226 -15.14 9.41 2.10
N SER A 227 -16.43 9.17 2.34
CA SER A 227 -17.40 8.75 1.32
C SER A 227 -17.65 9.81 0.22
N ALA A 228 -17.38 11.08 0.49
CA ALA A 228 -17.52 12.16 -0.49
C ALA A 228 -16.36 12.21 -1.50
N PHE A 229 -15.25 11.55 -1.20
CA PHE A 229 -14.08 11.51 -2.08
C PHE A 229 -14.23 10.43 -3.18
N PRO A 230 -13.47 10.55 -4.28
CA PRO A 230 -13.47 9.55 -5.33
C PRO A 230 -13.20 8.14 -4.80
N ARG A 231 -14.01 7.16 -5.24
CA ARG A 231 -13.95 5.76 -4.79
C ARG A 231 -12.54 5.16 -4.78
N ALA A 232 -11.72 5.49 -5.78
CA ALA A 232 -10.34 5.00 -5.85
C ALA A 232 -9.46 5.51 -4.69
N GLN A 233 -9.68 6.74 -4.20
CA GLN A 233 -8.95 7.31 -3.07
C GLN A 233 -9.40 6.65 -1.77
N MET A 234 -10.70 6.47 -1.59
CA MET A 234 -11.28 5.77 -0.44
C MET A 234 -10.73 4.33 -0.33
N VAL A 235 -10.77 3.57 -1.43
CA VAL A 235 -10.22 2.20 -1.47
C VAL A 235 -8.74 2.17 -1.11
N THR A 236 -7.95 3.08 -1.69
CA THR A 236 -6.51 3.15 -1.42
C THR A 236 -6.23 3.50 0.03
N PHE A 237 -6.97 4.45 0.60
CA PHE A 237 -6.84 4.84 2.00
C PHE A 237 -7.16 3.66 2.94
N ARG A 238 -8.32 3.01 2.77
CA ARG A 238 -8.71 1.85 3.57
C ARG A 238 -7.72 0.69 3.44
N TYR A 239 -7.21 0.43 2.24
CA TYR A 239 -6.16 -0.56 2.04
C TYR A 239 -4.92 -0.29 2.89
N TYR A 240 -4.45 0.96 2.95
CA TYR A 240 -3.29 1.31 3.79
C TYR A 240 -3.63 1.29 5.28
N MET A 241 -4.86 1.70 5.66
CA MET A 241 -5.31 1.60 7.05
C MET A 241 -5.35 0.14 7.52
N GLY A 242 -5.86 -0.77 6.69
CA GLY A 242 -5.86 -2.19 7.01
C GLY A 242 -4.44 -2.76 7.11
N ARG A 243 -3.50 -2.30 6.28
CA ARG A 243 -2.08 -2.69 6.39
C ARG A 243 -1.42 -2.16 7.65
N LEU A 244 -1.74 -0.94 8.07
CA LEU A 244 -1.24 -0.37 9.32
C LEU A 244 -1.77 -1.17 10.53
N ALA A 245 -3.08 -1.45 10.54
CA ALA A 245 -3.71 -2.25 11.58
C ALA A 245 -3.10 -3.67 11.66
N LEU A 246 -2.80 -4.30 10.50
CA LEU A 246 -2.11 -5.59 10.45
C LEU A 246 -0.71 -5.55 11.08
N LEU A 247 0.05 -4.47 10.83
CA LEU A 247 1.39 -4.30 11.41
C LEU A 247 1.33 -3.96 12.91
N ASP A 248 0.22 -3.42 13.38
CA ASP A 248 -0.06 -3.17 14.80
C ASP A 248 -0.75 -4.37 15.48
N GLU A 249 -0.90 -5.49 14.77
CA GLU A 249 -1.57 -6.73 15.22
C GLU A 249 -3.04 -6.54 15.60
N ASP A 250 -3.64 -5.40 15.24
CA ASP A 250 -5.09 -5.16 15.35
C ASP A 250 -5.82 -5.85 14.18
N TYR A 251 -5.98 -7.16 14.30
CA TYR A 251 -6.56 -8.00 13.24
C TYR A 251 -8.05 -7.70 12.98
N GLY A 252 -8.77 -7.24 14.02
CA GLY A 252 -10.18 -6.84 13.88
C GLY A 252 -10.33 -5.62 12.97
N ARG A 253 -9.57 -4.58 13.24
CA ARG A 253 -9.53 -3.39 12.41
C ARG A 253 -8.95 -3.66 11.02
N ALA A 254 -7.91 -4.50 10.93
CA ALA A 254 -7.33 -4.91 9.66
C ALA A 254 -8.37 -5.58 8.75
N GLU A 255 -9.16 -6.51 9.30
CA GLU A 255 -10.24 -7.18 8.56
C GLU A 255 -11.31 -6.19 8.09
N ALA A 256 -11.82 -5.34 8.97
CA ALA A 256 -12.84 -4.35 8.64
C ALA A 256 -12.41 -3.41 7.50
N GLU A 257 -11.20 -2.86 7.59
CA GLU A 257 -10.67 -1.93 6.59
C GLU A 257 -10.36 -2.62 5.25
N LEU A 258 -9.73 -3.81 5.28
CA LEU A 258 -9.40 -4.56 4.06
C LEU A 258 -10.65 -5.13 3.38
N SER A 259 -11.62 -5.64 4.13
CA SER A 259 -12.89 -6.11 3.58
C SER A 259 -13.69 -4.97 2.96
N SER A 260 -13.71 -3.81 3.61
CA SER A 260 -14.30 -2.61 3.02
C SER A 260 -13.57 -2.19 1.73
N ALA A 261 -12.24 -2.18 1.71
CA ALA A 261 -11.47 -1.91 0.51
C ALA A 261 -11.79 -2.90 -0.62
N LEU A 262 -11.92 -4.19 -0.29
CA LEU A 262 -12.28 -5.25 -1.24
C LEU A 262 -13.68 -5.01 -1.83
N ALA A 263 -14.68 -4.73 -1.00
CA ALA A 263 -16.08 -4.52 -1.40
C ALA A 263 -16.24 -3.34 -2.37
N TYR A 264 -15.46 -2.27 -2.17
CA TYR A 264 -15.49 -1.10 -3.03
C TYR A 264 -14.56 -1.21 -4.26
N THR A 265 -13.75 -2.26 -4.38
CA THR A 265 -12.88 -2.47 -5.55
C THR A 265 -13.66 -3.13 -6.69
N PRO A 266 -13.66 -2.56 -7.91
CA PRO A 266 -14.35 -3.17 -9.05
C PRO A 266 -13.77 -4.54 -9.40
N ARG A 267 -14.62 -5.52 -9.76
CA ARG A 267 -14.20 -6.88 -10.15
C ARG A 267 -13.19 -6.89 -11.30
N ARG A 268 -13.26 -5.94 -12.24
CA ARG A 268 -12.31 -5.79 -13.36
C ARG A 268 -10.90 -5.37 -12.92
N ALA A 269 -10.72 -4.91 -11.69
CA ALA A 269 -9.44 -4.44 -11.17
C ALA A 269 -8.65 -5.58 -10.50
N ALA A 270 -8.43 -6.70 -11.21
CA ALA A 270 -7.84 -7.93 -10.66
C ALA A 270 -6.54 -7.71 -9.88
N LYS A 271 -5.62 -6.87 -10.41
CA LYS A 271 -4.36 -6.56 -9.71
C LYS A 271 -4.56 -5.85 -8.38
N GLN A 272 -5.58 -4.99 -8.26
CA GLN A 272 -5.91 -4.30 -7.00
C GLN A 272 -6.59 -5.25 -6.02
N LEU A 273 -7.48 -6.10 -6.50
CA LEU A 273 -8.09 -7.16 -5.69
C LEU A 273 -7.01 -8.08 -5.11
N GLU A 274 -6.10 -8.59 -5.94
CA GLU A 274 -4.99 -9.44 -5.51
C GLU A 274 -4.14 -8.75 -4.42
N ARG A 275 -3.82 -7.45 -4.58
CA ARG A 275 -3.07 -6.69 -3.57
C ARG A 275 -3.79 -6.60 -2.23
N ILE A 276 -5.11 -6.46 -2.21
CA ILE A 276 -5.89 -6.45 -0.98
C ILE A 276 -5.90 -7.83 -0.36
N LEU A 277 -6.12 -8.87 -1.18
CA LEU A 277 -6.19 -10.25 -0.73
C LEU A 277 -4.88 -10.77 -0.13
N VAL A 278 -3.73 -10.27 -0.57
CA VAL A 278 -2.42 -10.55 0.05
C VAL A 278 -2.46 -10.31 1.57
N TYR A 279 -3.12 -9.26 2.02
CA TYR A 279 -3.17 -8.88 3.43
C TYR A 279 -4.44 -9.39 4.13
N LEU A 280 -5.55 -9.49 3.42
CA LEU A 280 -6.82 -9.95 3.99
C LEU A 280 -6.81 -11.47 4.27
N THR A 281 -6.13 -12.26 3.45
CA THR A 281 -6.11 -13.72 3.59
C THR A 281 -5.56 -14.17 4.95
N PRO A 282 -4.34 -13.76 5.39
CA PRO A 282 -3.84 -14.17 6.69
C PRO A 282 -4.74 -13.69 7.84
N VAL A 283 -5.31 -12.50 7.75
CA VAL A 283 -6.23 -11.97 8.77
C VAL A 283 -7.47 -12.85 8.89
N ARG A 284 -8.07 -13.29 7.79
CA ARG A 284 -9.22 -14.19 7.81
C ARG A 284 -8.89 -15.56 8.36
N VAL A 285 -7.72 -16.11 8.03
CA VAL A 285 -7.25 -17.38 8.61
C VAL A 285 -7.08 -17.26 10.11
N LEU A 286 -6.53 -16.15 10.61
CA LEU A 286 -6.43 -15.86 12.03
C LEU A 286 -7.79 -15.83 12.74
N GLN A 287 -8.84 -15.37 12.07
CA GLN A 287 -10.23 -15.38 12.54
C GLN A 287 -10.93 -16.73 12.28
N ALA A 288 -10.18 -17.79 11.96
CA ALA A 288 -10.67 -19.12 11.64
C ALA A 288 -11.67 -19.16 10.46
N GLN A 289 -11.70 -18.11 9.62
CA GLN A 289 -12.51 -18.05 8.40
C GLN A 289 -11.80 -18.74 7.23
N HIS A 290 -12.58 -19.40 6.37
CA HIS A 290 -12.03 -20.00 5.14
C HIS A 290 -12.03 -19.00 3.99
N PRO A 291 -10.87 -18.71 3.37
CA PRO A 291 -10.81 -17.80 2.22
C PRO A 291 -11.19 -18.53 0.91
N THR A 292 -12.46 -18.44 0.53
CA THR A 292 -13.05 -19.14 -0.63
C THR A 292 -12.58 -18.63 -2.00
N PHE A 293 -11.89 -17.49 -2.08
CA PHE A 293 -11.56 -16.80 -3.32
C PHE A 293 -10.17 -17.15 -3.90
N LEU A 294 -9.36 -17.97 -3.22
CA LEU A 294 -7.96 -18.23 -3.60
C LEU A 294 -7.82 -18.91 -4.96
N ALA A 295 -8.71 -19.83 -5.30
CA ALA A 295 -8.71 -20.51 -6.60
C ALA A 295 -8.72 -19.55 -7.81
N SER A 296 -9.22 -18.33 -7.63
CA SER A 296 -9.22 -17.29 -8.67
C SER A 296 -7.89 -16.54 -8.79
N TYR A 297 -6.93 -16.76 -7.89
CA TYR A 297 -5.65 -16.06 -7.83
C TYR A 297 -4.48 -17.04 -7.67
N PRO A 298 -4.00 -17.65 -8.77
CA PRO A 298 -3.01 -18.75 -8.73
C PRO A 298 -1.72 -18.42 -7.95
N ARG A 299 -1.28 -17.15 -7.99
CA ARG A 299 -0.09 -16.72 -7.24
C ARG A 299 -0.30 -16.74 -5.73
N LEU A 300 -1.48 -16.32 -5.28
CA LEU A 300 -1.84 -16.36 -3.85
C LEU A 300 -2.07 -17.78 -3.41
N GLU A 301 -2.71 -18.59 -4.24
CA GLU A 301 -2.93 -20.01 -3.98
C GLU A 301 -1.61 -20.78 -3.83
N ALA A 302 -0.65 -20.56 -4.73
CA ALA A 302 0.67 -21.15 -4.62
C ALA A 302 1.42 -20.75 -3.33
N THR A 303 1.23 -19.48 -2.88
CA THR A 303 1.91 -19.00 -1.69
C THR A 303 1.21 -19.39 -0.40
N TYR A 304 -0.13 -19.28 -0.34
CA TYR A 304 -0.91 -19.43 0.88
C TYR A 304 -1.65 -20.77 1.00
N GLY A 305 -1.93 -21.43 -0.13
CA GLY A 305 -2.68 -22.69 -0.18
C GLY A 305 -2.15 -23.77 0.76
N PRO A 306 -0.84 -24.08 0.74
CA PRO A 306 -0.25 -25.06 1.66
C PRO A 306 -0.46 -24.70 3.14
N LEU A 307 -0.32 -23.43 3.53
CA LEU A 307 -0.53 -22.94 4.89
C LEU A 307 -2.00 -23.07 5.32
N ILE A 308 -2.92 -22.69 4.44
CA ILE A 308 -4.36 -22.77 4.70
C ILE A 308 -4.79 -24.23 4.84
N LEU A 309 -4.37 -25.08 3.92
CA LEU A 309 -4.71 -26.50 3.93
C LEU A 309 -4.21 -27.20 5.21
N ALA A 310 -2.96 -26.93 5.59
CA ALA A 310 -2.38 -27.43 6.83
C ALA A 310 -3.14 -26.93 8.06
N CYS A 311 -3.46 -25.63 8.09
CA CYS A 311 -4.24 -25.02 9.14
C CYS A 311 -5.64 -25.64 9.25
N GLU A 312 -6.34 -25.88 8.14
CA GLU A 312 -7.67 -26.51 8.11
C GLU A 312 -7.66 -27.96 8.62
N ARG A 313 -6.60 -28.67 8.29
CA ARG A 313 -6.41 -30.05 8.76
C ARG A 313 -5.93 -30.12 10.20
N GLY A 314 -5.50 -29.01 10.79
CA GLY A 314 -4.82 -29.02 12.09
C GLY A 314 -3.47 -29.73 12.04
N ASP A 315 -2.84 -29.79 10.86
CA ASP A 315 -1.54 -30.42 10.63
C ASP A 315 -0.44 -29.38 10.91
N VAL A 316 -0.03 -29.29 12.16
CA VAL A 316 0.98 -28.34 12.62
C VAL A 316 2.33 -28.59 11.95
N ARG A 317 2.69 -29.86 11.72
CA ARG A 317 3.95 -30.23 11.08
C ARG A 317 4.00 -29.75 9.62
N ALA A 318 2.93 -30.01 8.86
CA ALA A 318 2.83 -29.52 7.49
C ALA A 318 2.77 -27.99 7.44
N PHE A 319 2.14 -27.34 8.44
CA PHE A 319 2.10 -25.89 8.55
C PHE A 319 3.49 -25.30 8.77
N ASP A 320 4.25 -25.84 9.74
CA ASP A 320 5.61 -25.40 10.06
C ASP A 320 6.55 -25.62 8.87
N ALA A 321 6.46 -26.77 8.20
CA ALA A 321 7.23 -27.06 6.99
C ALA A 321 6.90 -26.09 5.85
N ALA A 322 5.61 -25.76 5.68
CA ALA A 322 5.18 -24.78 4.69
C ALA A 322 5.61 -23.36 5.02
N LEU A 323 5.57 -22.95 6.30
CA LEU A 323 5.98 -21.62 6.74
C LEU A 323 7.48 -21.39 6.58
N ASN A 324 8.29 -22.42 6.90
CA ASN A 324 9.76 -22.38 6.87
C ASN A 324 10.35 -22.72 5.48
N GLU A 325 9.53 -22.95 4.46
CA GLU A 325 10.03 -23.11 3.10
C GLU A 325 10.70 -21.80 2.65
N THR A 326 12.00 -21.82 2.38
CA THR A 326 12.84 -20.63 2.16
C THR A 326 12.25 -19.61 1.17
N ARG A 327 11.70 -20.07 0.06
CA ARG A 327 11.11 -19.15 -0.94
C ARG A 327 9.84 -18.50 -0.44
N ARG A 328 9.01 -19.27 0.28
CA ARG A 328 7.75 -18.77 0.84
C ARG A 328 8.03 -17.82 1.98
N GLU A 329 8.87 -18.19 2.93
CA GLU A 329 9.31 -17.36 4.04
C GLU A 329 9.81 -15.99 3.55
N GLN A 330 10.75 -15.95 2.61
CA GLN A 330 11.26 -14.71 2.02
C GLN A 330 10.15 -13.88 1.39
N SER A 331 9.17 -14.51 0.75
CA SER A 331 8.02 -13.82 0.15
C SER A 331 7.12 -13.21 1.22
N LEU A 332 6.80 -13.95 2.29
CA LEU A 332 5.98 -13.50 3.41
C LEU A 332 6.63 -12.34 4.17
N VAL A 333 7.94 -12.44 4.42
CA VAL A 333 8.73 -11.36 5.06
C VAL A 333 8.75 -10.11 4.19
N ARG A 334 8.99 -10.27 2.88
CA ARG A 334 8.98 -9.14 1.94
C ARG A 334 7.62 -8.43 1.88
N LEU A 335 6.53 -9.19 1.95
CA LEU A 335 5.16 -8.67 1.99
C LEU A 335 4.80 -8.06 3.35
N GLY A 336 5.54 -8.39 4.42
CA GLY A 336 5.24 -7.96 5.80
C GLY A 336 4.05 -8.68 6.42
N VAL A 337 3.81 -9.95 6.04
CA VAL A 337 2.71 -10.79 6.55
C VAL A 337 3.19 -12.03 7.28
N TYR A 338 4.50 -12.20 7.43
CA TYR A 338 5.08 -13.38 8.07
C TYR A 338 4.57 -13.59 9.49
N LEU A 339 4.60 -12.55 10.34
CA LEU A 339 4.11 -12.61 11.72
C LEU A 339 2.63 -13.01 11.81
N ALA A 340 1.80 -12.52 10.89
CA ALA A 340 0.39 -12.91 10.85
C ALA A 340 0.23 -14.41 10.55
N TRP A 341 1.06 -14.99 9.70
CA TRP A 341 1.07 -16.43 9.46
C TRP A 341 1.66 -17.21 10.62
N GLU A 342 2.69 -16.70 11.29
CA GLU A 342 3.23 -17.30 12.51
C GLU A 342 2.14 -17.37 13.60
N HIS A 343 1.37 -16.31 13.81
CA HIS A 343 0.22 -16.33 14.72
C HIS A 343 -0.90 -17.28 14.24
N ALA A 344 -1.03 -17.54 12.95
CA ALA A 344 -2.00 -18.52 12.43
C ALA A 344 -1.65 -19.97 12.82
N ARG A 345 -0.41 -20.25 13.23
CA ARG A 345 -0.01 -21.53 13.82
C ARG A 345 -0.87 -21.91 15.03
N ASP A 346 -1.24 -20.93 15.85
CA ASP A 346 -2.14 -21.15 16.99
C ASP A 346 -3.54 -21.59 16.58
N VAL A 347 -4.04 -21.07 15.45
CA VAL A 347 -5.32 -21.52 14.88
C VAL A 347 -5.20 -22.98 14.45
N CYS A 348 -4.06 -23.36 13.84
CA CYS A 348 -3.78 -24.74 13.47
C CYS A 348 -3.78 -25.66 14.69
N ILE A 349 -3.09 -25.29 15.78
CA ILE A 349 -3.06 -26.03 17.06
C ILE A 349 -4.47 -26.16 17.65
N THR A 350 -5.23 -25.08 17.69
CA THR A 350 -6.61 -25.10 18.19
C THR A 350 -7.48 -26.07 17.38
N ARG A 351 -7.32 -26.11 16.06
CA ARG A 351 -8.05 -27.05 15.19
C ARG A 351 -7.63 -28.49 15.43
N LEU A 352 -6.34 -28.76 15.67
CA LEU A 352 -5.86 -30.07 16.09
C LEU A 352 -6.55 -30.52 17.38
N ILE A 353 -6.50 -29.69 18.43
CA ILE A 353 -7.11 -30.00 19.72
C ILE A 353 -8.62 -30.24 19.55
N ARG A 354 -9.31 -29.43 18.75
CA ARG A 354 -10.73 -29.63 18.43
C ARG A 354 -11.01 -30.95 17.72
N ARG A 355 -10.12 -31.40 16.84
CA ARG A 355 -10.25 -32.71 16.16
C ARG A 355 -10.09 -33.86 17.13
N VAL A 356 -9.06 -33.81 18.01
CA VAL A 356 -8.85 -34.81 19.07
C VAL A 356 -10.08 -34.86 19.98
N TRP A 357 -10.56 -33.71 20.43
CA TRP A 357 -11.77 -33.62 21.25
C TRP A 357 -12.99 -34.27 20.60
N ARG A 358 -13.19 -34.08 19.29
CA ARG A 358 -14.28 -34.72 18.54
C ARG A 358 -14.12 -36.22 18.46
N GLN A 359 -12.92 -36.74 18.30
CA GLN A 359 -12.63 -38.18 18.29
C GLN A 359 -12.84 -38.83 19.67
N GLU A 360 -12.59 -38.09 20.74
CA GLU A 360 -12.85 -38.52 22.13
C GLU A 360 -14.34 -38.38 22.54
N GLY A 361 -15.25 -38.21 21.59
CA GLY A 361 -16.69 -38.18 21.84
C GLY A 361 -17.26 -36.83 22.27
N SER A 362 -16.52 -35.73 22.03
CA SER A 362 -16.99 -34.35 22.30
C SER A 362 -17.41 -34.07 23.76
N SER A 363 -16.79 -34.76 24.72
CA SER A 363 -17.08 -34.61 26.15
C SER A 363 -16.60 -33.27 26.69
N THR A 364 -17.32 -32.71 27.67
CA THR A 364 -16.86 -31.52 28.43
C THR A 364 -15.61 -31.80 29.26
N ARG A 365 -15.28 -33.06 29.51
CA ARG A 365 -14.08 -33.52 30.24
C ARG A 365 -13.24 -34.36 29.33
N THR A 366 -12.13 -33.81 28.82
CA THR A 366 -11.23 -34.48 27.89
C THR A 366 -9.88 -34.71 28.55
N ARG A 367 -9.31 -35.90 28.41
CA ARG A 367 -7.96 -36.21 28.94
C ARG A 367 -6.91 -35.46 28.11
N LEU A 368 -5.82 -35.06 28.76
CA LEU A 368 -4.67 -34.46 28.09
C LEU A 368 -3.86 -35.48 27.26
N ALA A 369 -3.85 -36.76 27.66
CA ALA A 369 -3.04 -37.80 27.02
C ALA A 369 -3.30 -37.94 25.49
N PRO A 370 -4.53 -37.99 24.96
CA PRO A 370 -4.75 -38.03 23.52
C PRO A 370 -4.24 -36.78 22.79
N ILE A 371 -4.33 -35.61 23.42
CA ILE A 371 -3.80 -34.35 22.88
C ILE A 371 -2.28 -34.41 22.85
N ALA A 372 -1.65 -34.89 23.94
CA ALA A 372 -0.21 -35.08 24.02
C ALA A 372 0.30 -36.05 22.97
N SER A 373 -0.36 -37.20 22.79
CA SER A 373 -0.01 -38.17 21.75
C SER A 373 -0.10 -37.58 20.33
N ALA A 374 -1.12 -36.78 20.06
CA ALA A 374 -1.27 -36.11 18.77
C ALA A 374 -0.17 -35.07 18.53
N LEU A 375 0.21 -34.31 19.54
CA LEU A 375 1.30 -33.33 19.48
C LEU A 375 2.67 -34.02 19.37
N GLN A 376 2.92 -35.07 20.15
CA GLN A 376 4.15 -35.85 20.07
C GLN A 376 4.34 -36.46 18.68
N TRP A 377 3.27 -36.95 18.05
CA TRP A 377 3.34 -37.47 16.67
C TRP A 377 3.74 -36.37 15.67
N LEU A 378 3.36 -35.10 15.92
CA LEU A 378 3.67 -33.96 15.06
C LEU A 378 5.09 -33.41 15.29
N ASP A 379 5.50 -33.21 16.55
CA ASP A 379 6.76 -32.55 16.92
C ASP A 379 7.89 -33.51 17.32
N GLY A 380 7.56 -34.77 17.63
CA GLY A 380 8.51 -35.76 18.12
C GLY A 380 9.07 -35.50 19.53
N ALA A 381 8.76 -34.34 20.13
CA ALA A 381 9.35 -33.85 21.38
C ALA A 381 8.34 -33.44 22.45
N SER A 382 7.06 -33.29 22.11
CA SER A 382 6.05 -32.83 23.08
C SER A 382 5.68 -33.94 24.05
N ASP A 383 5.94 -33.71 25.34
CA ASP A 383 5.47 -34.56 26.45
C ASP A 383 4.09 -34.09 26.95
N ALA A 384 3.57 -34.74 27.98
CA ALA A 384 2.31 -34.35 28.61
C ALA A 384 2.33 -32.91 29.15
N SER A 385 3.47 -32.45 29.63
CA SER A 385 3.68 -31.11 30.18
C SER A 385 3.65 -30.06 29.05
N GLY A 386 4.27 -30.35 27.92
CA GLY A 386 4.21 -29.49 26.71
C GLY A 386 2.80 -29.37 26.15
N ALA A 387 2.03 -30.48 26.14
CA ALA A 387 0.63 -30.46 25.71
C ALA A 387 -0.24 -29.60 26.64
N GLU A 388 -0.04 -29.72 27.94
CA GLU A 388 -0.74 -28.91 28.94
C GLU A 388 -0.46 -27.43 28.74
N TRP A 389 0.80 -27.05 28.56
CA TRP A 389 1.20 -25.68 28.29
C TRP A 389 0.56 -25.12 27.01
N LEU A 390 0.54 -25.92 25.92
CA LEU A 390 -0.09 -25.48 24.68
C LEU A 390 -1.59 -25.28 24.83
N VAL A 391 -2.28 -26.19 25.54
CA VAL A 391 -3.72 -26.04 25.82
C VAL A 391 -3.97 -24.81 26.71
N ALA A 392 -3.16 -24.61 27.76
CA ALA A 392 -3.24 -23.44 28.64
C ALA A 392 -3.07 -22.13 27.84
N THR A 393 -2.12 -22.10 26.92
CA THR A 393 -1.91 -20.96 26.02
C THR A 393 -3.14 -20.68 25.15
N GLN A 394 -3.78 -21.71 24.58
CA GLN A 394 -5.00 -21.52 23.78
C GLN A 394 -6.18 -21.06 24.65
N ILE A 395 -6.27 -21.49 25.90
CA ILE A 395 -7.27 -21.00 26.87
C ILE A 395 -7.00 -19.54 27.21
N ALA A 396 -5.75 -19.17 27.55
CA ALA A 396 -5.36 -17.81 27.87
C ALA A 396 -5.64 -16.83 26.72
N ARG A 397 -5.44 -17.29 25.47
CA ARG A 397 -5.77 -16.53 24.26
C ARG A 397 -7.26 -16.56 23.88
N GLY A 398 -8.11 -17.16 24.72
CA GLY A 398 -9.55 -17.24 24.51
C GLY A 398 -10.00 -18.12 23.36
N ARG A 399 -9.11 -18.89 22.72
CA ARG A 399 -9.44 -19.79 21.59
C ARG A 399 -10.09 -21.09 22.04
N ILE A 400 -9.90 -21.44 23.30
CA ILE A 400 -10.55 -22.54 24.00
C ILE A 400 -11.19 -21.98 25.25
N LYS A 401 -12.49 -22.23 25.46
CA LYS A 401 -13.19 -21.89 26.69
C LYS A 401 -13.20 -23.09 27.61
N GLY A 402 -12.48 -22.97 28.72
CA GLY A 402 -12.34 -24.03 29.69
C GLY A 402 -11.23 -23.75 30.70
N TYR A 403 -10.86 -24.78 31.46
CA TYR A 403 -9.72 -24.74 32.36
C TYR A 403 -9.06 -26.13 32.44
N ILE A 404 -7.86 -26.18 32.94
CA ILE A 404 -7.09 -27.41 33.12
C ILE A 404 -7.16 -27.86 34.56
N ALA A 405 -7.57 -29.09 34.79
CA ALA A 405 -7.43 -29.78 36.08
C ALA A 405 -6.12 -30.55 36.09
N HIS A 406 -5.03 -29.91 36.55
CA HIS A 406 -3.66 -30.41 36.49
C HIS A 406 -3.50 -31.77 37.17
N GLU A 407 -3.97 -31.91 38.41
CA GLU A 407 -3.88 -33.17 39.20
C GLU A 407 -4.55 -34.36 38.51
N ARG A 408 -5.62 -34.09 37.70
CA ARG A 408 -6.37 -35.13 36.99
C ARG A 408 -5.93 -35.30 35.53
N GLN A 409 -4.98 -34.49 35.09
CA GLN A 409 -4.52 -34.45 33.69
C GLN A 409 -5.67 -34.36 32.69
N MET A 410 -6.62 -33.44 32.95
CA MET A 410 -7.84 -33.25 32.17
C MET A 410 -8.06 -31.78 31.82
N VAL A 411 -8.63 -31.56 30.64
CA VAL A 411 -9.19 -30.26 30.24
C VAL A 411 -10.69 -30.28 30.45
N VAL A 412 -11.22 -29.32 31.19
CA VAL A 412 -12.65 -29.12 31.37
C VAL A 412 -13.08 -27.99 30.42
N LEU A 413 -13.90 -28.34 29.44
CA LEU A 413 -14.33 -27.44 28.37
C LEU A 413 -15.73 -26.89 28.65
N SER A 414 -16.03 -25.70 28.10
CA SER A 414 -17.38 -25.12 28.15
C SER A 414 -18.41 -26.05 27.47
N ALA A 415 -19.57 -26.20 28.08
CA ALA A 415 -20.64 -27.03 27.51
C ALA A 415 -21.31 -26.40 26.27
N SER A 416 -21.33 -25.06 26.19
CA SER A 416 -22.06 -24.35 25.11
C SER A 416 -21.19 -24.05 23.90
N ASP A 417 -19.96 -23.59 24.10
CA ASP A 417 -19.08 -23.14 23.01
C ASP A 417 -17.61 -23.31 23.44
N PRO A 418 -17.07 -24.55 23.37
CA PRO A 418 -15.72 -24.83 23.81
C PRO A 418 -14.62 -24.25 22.90
N PHE A 419 -14.93 -24.01 21.62
CA PHE A 419 -14.00 -23.48 20.61
C PHE A 419 -14.62 -22.29 19.87
N PRO A 420 -14.70 -21.11 20.48
CA PRO A 420 -15.37 -19.95 19.91
C PRO A 420 -14.66 -19.46 18.63
N HIS A 421 -15.45 -19.16 17.61
CA HIS A 421 -14.91 -18.59 16.36
C HIS A 421 -14.43 -17.14 16.54
N ALA A 422 -14.98 -16.42 17.53
CA ALA A 422 -14.75 -14.99 17.75
C ALA A 422 -13.55 -14.67 18.66
N ALA A 423 -12.79 -15.67 19.11
CA ALA A 423 -11.75 -15.49 20.12
C ALA A 423 -10.47 -14.76 19.66
N LEU A 424 -10.45 -14.22 18.45
CA LEU A 424 -9.29 -13.50 17.90
C LEU A 424 -9.37 -11.98 18.02
N THR A 425 -10.45 -11.46 18.58
CA THR A 425 -10.64 -10.02 18.79
C THR A 425 -10.03 -9.49 20.10
N MET A 426 -9.45 -10.34 20.92
CA MET A 426 -8.95 -9.98 22.25
C MET A 426 -7.43 -10.19 22.39
N LEU A 427 -6.66 -9.68 21.46
CA LEU A 427 -5.23 -9.42 21.64
C LEU A 427 -5.00 -7.91 21.51
N SER A 428 -5.64 -7.15 22.39
CA SER A 428 -5.30 -5.73 22.64
C SER A 428 -4.68 -5.59 24.01
#